data_5f8ca10db4abc647f6a4bf09752a3cee
#
_entry.id   5f8ca10db4abc647f6a4bf09752a3cee
#
_cell.length_a   1.000
_cell.length_b   1.000
_cell.length_c   1.000
_cell.angle_alpha   90.00
_cell.angle_beta   90.00
_cell.angle_gamma   90.00
#
_symmetry.space_group_name_H-M   'P 1'
#
loop_
_entity.id
_entity.type
_entity.pdbx_description
1 polymer ?
#
loop_
_entity_poly.entity_id
_entity_poly.type
_entity_poly.pdbx_seq_one_letter_code
_entity_poly.pdbx_strand_id
1 'polypeptide(L)'
;MKEALIYAQSTNKNRTLQSATSQLQGLFGTATTWPALEPSTYPVQTEINQDKLILINSKNCERFEQVEDDVAASEEWQSLFNTKMGKDLLQPNLYDWLTEKTGEDLDLLKMSDVATYVHLARYHGFELTFEVSEEHFQWCRAASDQFTYEWFGATEEYWQLANRQQLKLLSELVDVVFDGATPASDSVLSTNLYASGSLYSAGELPYFWLLLGHQETLWPLSKALGLEVAAKLPFASAFFFEFMTKDSKDYVNLVYRDD
;
A
#
# COMPACT_ATOMS: atom_id res chain seq x y z
N MET A 1 -16.69 -25.93 -6.47
CA MET A 1 -16.78 -24.56 -5.92
C MET A 1 -16.56 -23.63 -7.10
N LYS A 2 -17.40 -22.61 -7.31
CA LYS A 2 -17.31 -21.76 -8.50
C LYS A 2 -16.08 -20.86 -8.41
N GLU A 3 -15.42 -20.59 -9.54
CA GLU A 3 -14.27 -19.67 -9.66
C GLU A 3 -14.55 -18.24 -9.14
N ALA A 4 -15.82 -17.89 -8.98
CA ALA A 4 -16.32 -16.62 -8.49
C ALA A 4 -16.15 -16.36 -6.96
N LEU A 5 -15.33 -17.14 -6.24
CA LEU A 5 -15.19 -17.00 -4.78
C LEU A 5 -14.03 -16.08 -4.36
N ILE A 6 -13.12 -15.76 -5.28
CA ILE A 6 -11.91 -14.99 -5.00
C ILE A 6 -11.84 -13.82 -5.97
N TYR A 7 -11.78 -12.62 -5.45
CA TYR A 7 -11.45 -11.41 -6.21
C TYR A 7 -10.02 -11.00 -5.87
N ALA A 8 -9.15 -10.92 -6.86
CA ALA A 8 -7.78 -10.46 -6.69
C ALA A 8 -7.49 -9.29 -7.62
N GLN A 9 -7.05 -8.19 -7.06
CA GLN A 9 -6.65 -7.00 -7.80
C GLN A 9 -5.30 -6.49 -7.33
N SER A 10 -4.48 -6.03 -8.26
CA SER A 10 -3.15 -5.49 -8.00
C SER A 10 -2.93 -4.20 -8.78
N THR A 11 -2.11 -3.32 -8.27
CA THR A 11 -1.56 -2.25 -9.10
C THR A 11 -0.78 -2.86 -10.26
N ASN A 12 -0.73 -2.16 -11.39
CA ASN A 12 -0.01 -2.62 -12.59
C ASN A 12 1.52 -2.43 -12.44
N LYS A 13 2.09 -3.10 -11.44
CA LYS A 13 3.55 -3.15 -11.19
C LYS A 13 3.99 -4.60 -11.04
N ASN A 14 5.10 -4.96 -11.66
CA ASN A 14 5.59 -6.34 -11.64
C ASN A 14 5.72 -6.91 -10.22
N ARG A 15 6.23 -6.13 -9.26
CA ARG A 15 6.39 -6.56 -7.87
C ARG A 15 5.07 -6.90 -7.17
N THR A 16 4.02 -6.10 -7.40
CA THR A 16 2.71 -6.34 -6.78
C THR A 16 1.97 -7.48 -7.46
N LEU A 17 2.08 -7.63 -8.78
CA LEU A 17 1.54 -8.77 -9.52
C LEU A 17 2.19 -10.09 -9.09
N GLN A 18 3.51 -10.10 -8.91
CA GLN A 18 4.22 -11.27 -8.39
C GLN A 18 3.80 -11.60 -6.95
N SER A 19 3.63 -10.58 -6.10
CA SER A 19 3.11 -10.76 -4.74
C SER A 19 1.71 -11.35 -4.75
N ALA A 20 0.80 -10.84 -5.58
CA ALA A 20 -0.56 -11.37 -5.73
C ALA A 20 -0.53 -12.85 -6.13
N THR A 21 0.23 -13.19 -7.16
CA THR A 21 0.37 -14.57 -7.63
C THR A 21 0.93 -15.48 -6.54
N SER A 22 1.96 -15.04 -5.83
CA SER A 22 2.57 -15.80 -4.73
C SER A 22 1.61 -16.03 -3.58
N GLN A 23 0.84 -15.01 -3.18
CA GLN A 23 -0.17 -15.12 -2.14
C GLN A 23 -1.28 -16.11 -2.53
N LEU A 24 -1.80 -16.01 -3.75
CA LEU A 24 -2.83 -16.93 -4.25
C LEU A 24 -2.30 -18.36 -4.34
N GLN A 25 -1.06 -18.54 -4.76
CA GLN A 25 -0.40 -19.86 -4.77
C GLN A 25 -0.24 -20.41 -3.35
N GLY A 26 0.20 -19.59 -2.39
CA GLY A 26 0.36 -19.99 -0.99
C GLY A 26 -0.96 -20.37 -0.33
N LEU A 27 -2.01 -19.61 -0.60
CA LEU A 27 -3.34 -19.83 0.01
C LEU A 27 -4.10 -21.00 -0.64
N PHE A 28 -3.98 -21.17 -1.97
CA PHE A 28 -4.86 -22.05 -2.73
C PHE A 28 -4.13 -23.05 -3.65
N GLY A 29 -2.84 -22.89 -3.87
CA GLY A 29 -2.12 -23.47 -5.01
C GLY A 29 -1.75 -24.95 -4.93
N THR A 30 -1.89 -25.63 -3.79
CA THR A 30 -1.49 -27.04 -3.67
C THR A 30 -2.59 -27.95 -3.14
N ALA A 31 -3.77 -27.42 -2.90
CA ALA A 31 -4.89 -28.22 -2.43
C ALA A 31 -5.43 -29.08 -3.56
N THR A 32 -5.14 -30.38 -3.50
CA THR A 32 -5.72 -31.43 -4.35
C THR A 32 -7.25 -31.50 -4.33
N THR A 33 -7.89 -30.65 -3.54
CA THR A 33 -9.33 -30.56 -3.35
C THR A 33 -10.02 -29.45 -4.16
N TRP A 34 -9.23 -28.55 -4.78
CA TRP A 34 -9.79 -27.59 -5.72
C TRP A 34 -9.81 -28.18 -7.12
N PRO A 35 -10.88 -27.97 -7.92
CA PRO A 35 -10.82 -28.35 -9.34
C PRO A 35 -9.61 -27.62 -9.93
N ALA A 36 -8.77 -28.39 -10.58
CA ALA A 36 -7.43 -28.08 -11.04
C ALA A 36 -7.36 -26.77 -11.87
N LEU A 37 -7.38 -25.64 -11.19
CA LEU A 37 -6.76 -24.45 -11.74
C LEU A 37 -5.27 -24.61 -11.49
N GLU A 38 -4.49 -24.71 -12.56
CA GLU A 38 -3.05 -24.60 -12.46
C GLU A 38 -2.72 -23.35 -11.64
N PRO A 39 -1.77 -23.38 -10.69
CA PRO A 39 -1.42 -22.23 -9.86
C PRO A 39 -1.12 -20.94 -10.64
N SER A 40 -0.78 -21.07 -11.91
CA SER A 40 -0.57 -19.98 -12.86
C SER A 40 -1.83 -19.31 -13.39
N THR A 41 -3.03 -19.78 -13.04
CA THR A 41 -4.29 -19.36 -13.66
C THR A 41 -5.23 -18.57 -12.76
N TYR A 42 -4.83 -18.24 -11.53
CA TYR A 42 -5.62 -17.30 -10.73
C TYR A 42 -5.65 -15.92 -11.42
N PRO A 43 -6.81 -15.45 -11.87
CA PRO A 43 -6.89 -14.15 -12.52
C PRO A 43 -6.62 -13.05 -11.50
N VAL A 44 -5.56 -12.30 -11.72
CA VAL A 44 -5.30 -11.05 -10.99
C VAL A 44 -5.65 -9.91 -11.90
N GLN A 45 -6.70 -9.17 -11.53
CA GLN A 45 -7.06 -7.94 -12.24
C GLN A 45 -6.01 -6.87 -11.97
N THR A 46 -5.73 -6.05 -12.96
CA THR A 46 -4.83 -4.90 -12.81
C THR A 46 -5.61 -3.62 -12.86
N GLU A 47 -5.24 -2.65 -12.03
CA GLU A 47 -5.77 -1.30 -12.16
C GLU A 47 -5.47 -0.74 -13.54
N ILE A 48 -6.50 -0.51 -14.31
CA ILE A 48 -6.43 0.27 -15.53
C ILE A 48 -6.39 1.74 -15.07
N ASN A 49 -5.65 2.58 -15.76
CA ASN A 49 -5.26 3.96 -15.40
C ASN A 49 -6.37 4.92 -14.89
N GLN A 50 -7.61 4.47 -14.77
CA GLN A 50 -8.77 5.27 -14.36
C GLN A 50 -9.40 4.81 -13.04
N ASP A 51 -9.23 3.54 -12.66
CA ASP A 51 -9.81 2.97 -11.44
C ASP A 51 -8.73 2.87 -10.36
N LYS A 52 -8.78 3.78 -9.42
CA LYS A 52 -7.75 4.01 -8.41
C LYS A 52 -8.16 3.42 -7.07
N LEU A 53 -8.63 2.17 -7.10
CA LEU A 53 -9.06 1.50 -5.89
C LEU A 53 -7.88 1.32 -4.92
N ILE A 54 -6.73 0.89 -5.45
CA ILE A 54 -5.58 0.52 -4.61
C ILE A 54 -4.62 1.68 -4.41
N LEU A 55 -4.32 2.43 -5.48
CA LEU A 55 -3.35 3.53 -5.42
C LEU A 55 -3.85 4.75 -6.20
N ILE A 56 -4.11 5.82 -5.50
CA ILE A 56 -4.25 7.14 -6.11
C ILE A 56 -2.85 7.66 -6.49
N ASN A 57 -2.75 8.38 -7.60
CA ASN A 57 -1.54 9.09 -7.95
C ASN A 57 -1.86 10.49 -8.52
N SER A 58 -0.89 11.40 -8.41
CA SER A 58 -0.99 12.78 -8.87
C SER A 58 -1.43 12.89 -10.34
N LYS A 59 -0.94 12.01 -11.21
CA LYS A 59 -1.26 12.04 -12.66
C LYS A 59 -2.73 11.91 -12.99
N ASN A 60 -3.53 11.45 -12.06
CA ASN A 60 -4.94 11.14 -12.28
C ASN A 60 -5.88 11.87 -11.31
N CYS A 61 -5.35 12.68 -10.41
CA CYS A 61 -6.11 13.45 -9.46
C CYS A 61 -5.40 14.78 -9.20
N GLU A 62 -5.84 15.83 -9.89
CA GLU A 62 -5.26 17.18 -9.78
C GLU A 62 -5.25 17.68 -8.33
N ARG A 63 -6.31 17.38 -7.55
CA ARG A 63 -6.34 17.76 -6.14
C ARG A 63 -5.29 17.01 -5.32
N PHE A 64 -5.01 15.75 -5.62
CA PHE A 64 -3.97 14.99 -4.95
C PHE A 64 -2.58 15.53 -5.29
N GLU A 65 -2.32 15.87 -6.55
CA GLU A 65 -1.10 16.54 -6.99
C GLU A 65 -0.88 17.86 -6.25
N GLN A 66 -1.93 18.69 -6.14
CA GLN A 66 -1.86 19.94 -5.39
C GLN A 66 -1.53 19.72 -3.91
N VAL A 67 -2.10 18.71 -3.27
CA VAL A 67 -1.80 18.40 -1.86
C VAL A 67 -0.37 17.89 -1.69
N GLU A 68 0.16 17.09 -2.63
CA GLU A 68 1.57 16.68 -2.63
C GLU A 68 2.51 17.88 -2.75
N ASP A 69 2.20 18.82 -3.65
CA ASP A 69 2.98 20.06 -3.84
C ASP A 69 2.91 20.95 -2.59
N ASP A 70 1.72 21.12 -1.99
CA ASP A 70 1.52 21.91 -0.77
C ASP A 70 2.32 21.30 0.42
N VAL A 71 2.32 19.98 0.55
CA VAL A 71 3.14 19.26 1.56
C VAL A 71 4.63 19.50 1.31
N ALA A 72 5.08 19.32 0.08
CA ALA A 72 6.48 19.51 -0.29
C ALA A 72 6.96 20.94 -0.04
N ALA A 73 6.10 21.93 -0.24
CA ALA A 73 6.40 23.34 -0.04
C ALA A 73 6.26 23.83 1.41
N SER A 74 5.68 23.04 2.30
CA SER A 74 5.42 23.45 3.68
C SER A 74 6.70 23.69 4.48
N GLU A 75 6.70 24.71 5.35
CA GLU A 75 7.82 24.96 6.28
C GLU A 75 8.06 23.76 7.19
N GLU A 76 7.00 23.08 7.58
CA GLU A 76 7.00 21.91 8.45
C GLU A 76 7.77 20.76 7.79
N TRP A 77 7.47 20.45 6.52
CA TRP A 77 8.19 19.47 5.75
C TRP A 77 9.66 19.85 5.51
N GLN A 78 9.91 21.09 5.11
CA GLN A 78 11.26 21.59 4.89
C GLN A 78 12.09 21.62 6.19
N SER A 79 11.45 21.87 7.34
CA SER A 79 12.13 21.88 8.63
C SER A 79 12.50 20.48 9.12
N LEU A 80 11.77 19.43 8.72
CA LEU A 80 12.10 18.04 9.06
C LEU A 80 13.51 17.67 8.62
N PHE A 81 13.96 18.14 7.47
CA PHE A 81 15.33 17.91 7.01
C PHE A 81 16.36 18.52 7.96
N ASN A 82 16.13 19.75 8.43
CA ASN A 82 17.09 20.48 9.24
C ASN A 82 17.07 20.09 10.73
N THR A 83 15.95 19.59 11.25
CA THR A 83 15.78 19.32 12.68
C THR A 83 15.73 17.84 13.02
N LYS A 84 14.70 17.14 12.55
CA LYS A 84 14.51 15.72 12.87
C LYS A 84 15.35 14.80 11.99
N MET A 85 15.30 14.99 10.68
CA MET A 85 16.00 14.10 9.77
C MET A 85 17.50 14.41 9.69
N GLY A 86 17.90 15.66 9.80
CA GLY A 86 19.29 16.06 9.69
C GLY A 86 20.08 16.00 10.99
N LYS A 87 19.45 16.22 12.15
CA LYS A 87 20.15 16.32 13.43
C LYS A 87 19.86 15.20 14.41
N ASP A 88 18.58 14.83 14.56
CA ASP A 88 18.17 13.90 15.62
C ASP A 88 18.04 12.44 15.15
N LEU A 89 17.63 12.23 13.90
CA LEU A 89 17.37 10.89 13.36
C LEU A 89 18.46 10.38 12.43
N LEU A 90 19.07 11.28 11.65
CA LEU A 90 19.99 10.89 10.59
C LEU A 90 21.45 11.03 10.99
N GLN A 91 21.74 11.54 12.17
CA GLN A 91 23.08 11.99 12.49
C GLN A 91 23.58 13.10 11.54
N PRO A 92 24.30 14.10 11.99
CA PRO A 92 24.62 15.28 11.19
C PRO A 92 25.38 15.01 9.89
N ASN A 93 25.77 13.77 9.63
CA ASN A 93 26.65 13.40 8.52
C ASN A 93 25.99 12.50 7.46
N LEU A 94 24.75 12.02 7.61
CA LEU A 94 24.18 11.10 6.61
C LEU A 94 23.98 11.78 5.25
N TYR A 95 23.49 13.01 5.25
CA TYR A 95 23.32 13.78 4.03
C TYR A 95 24.69 14.00 3.33
N ASP A 96 25.69 14.49 4.07
CA ASP A 96 27.02 14.73 3.53
C ASP A 96 27.66 13.43 3.04
N TRP A 97 27.50 12.36 3.79
CA TRP A 97 27.99 11.03 3.41
C TRP A 97 27.32 10.51 2.13
N LEU A 98 26.00 10.58 2.02
CA LEU A 98 25.28 10.18 0.81
C LEU A 98 25.67 11.04 -0.39
N THR A 99 25.75 12.36 -0.22
CA THR A 99 26.18 13.29 -1.29
C THR A 99 27.61 12.99 -1.73
N GLU A 100 28.54 12.70 -0.80
CA GLU A 100 29.91 12.27 -1.13
C GLU A 100 29.91 10.97 -1.95
N LYS A 101 29.08 9.97 -1.55
CA LYS A 101 29.09 8.66 -2.21
C LYS A 101 28.37 8.63 -3.56
N THR A 102 27.36 9.46 -3.75
CA THR A 102 26.59 9.53 -4.99
C THR A 102 27.16 10.57 -5.96
N GLY A 103 27.87 11.58 -5.46
CA GLY A 103 28.36 12.71 -6.24
C GLY A 103 27.25 13.69 -6.66
N GLU A 104 26.05 13.57 -6.08
CA GLU A 104 24.89 14.40 -6.40
C GLU A 104 24.48 15.26 -5.22
N ASP A 105 23.98 16.45 -5.49
CA ASP A 105 23.27 17.27 -4.49
C ASP A 105 21.87 16.70 -4.30
N LEU A 106 21.65 16.12 -3.14
CA LEU A 106 20.44 15.36 -2.84
C LEU A 106 19.42 16.25 -2.14
N ASP A 107 18.24 16.38 -2.74
CA ASP A 107 17.05 16.85 -2.03
C ASP A 107 16.49 15.72 -1.11
N LEU A 108 15.48 16.05 -0.31
CA LEU A 108 14.86 15.10 0.63
C LEU A 108 14.34 13.83 -0.04
N LEU A 109 13.69 13.98 -1.20
CA LEU A 109 13.13 12.84 -1.95
C LEU A 109 14.24 11.93 -2.45
N LYS A 110 15.24 12.49 -3.12
CA LYS A 110 16.39 11.73 -3.63
C LYS A 110 17.18 11.07 -2.52
N MET A 111 17.35 11.75 -1.38
CA MET A 111 18.02 11.17 -0.23
C MET A 111 17.26 9.94 0.30
N SER A 112 15.94 10.00 0.42
CA SER A 112 15.11 8.86 0.80
C SER A 112 15.21 7.71 -0.20
N ASP A 113 15.22 8.02 -1.49
CA ASP A 113 15.38 7.01 -2.55
C ASP A 113 16.74 6.32 -2.46
N VAL A 114 17.82 7.07 -2.26
CA VAL A 114 19.17 6.48 -2.09
C VAL A 114 19.24 5.65 -0.80
N ALA A 115 18.69 6.15 0.31
CA ALA A 115 18.64 5.41 1.57
C ALA A 115 17.84 4.11 1.40
N THR A 116 16.71 4.16 0.71
CA THR A 116 15.90 2.97 0.41
C THR A 116 16.68 1.99 -0.48
N TYR A 117 17.37 2.49 -1.51
CA TYR A 117 18.21 1.66 -2.37
C TYR A 117 19.33 0.95 -1.62
N VAL A 118 20.05 1.66 -0.75
CA VAL A 118 21.10 1.07 0.11
C VAL A 118 20.52 -0.02 1.01
N HIS A 119 19.36 0.25 1.62
CA HIS A 119 18.66 -0.72 2.44
C HIS A 119 18.31 -1.99 1.65
N LEU A 120 17.67 -1.85 0.49
CA LEU A 120 17.22 -2.96 -0.33
C LEU A 120 18.41 -3.75 -0.91
N ALA A 121 19.44 -3.06 -1.40
CA ALA A 121 20.63 -3.70 -1.94
C ALA A 121 21.29 -4.60 -0.89
N ARG A 122 21.45 -4.11 0.34
CA ARG A 122 22.02 -4.89 1.42
C ARG A 122 21.14 -6.06 1.84
N TYR A 123 19.82 -5.84 1.95
CA TYR A 123 18.87 -6.89 2.30
C TYR A 123 18.90 -8.05 1.30
N HIS A 124 19.04 -7.75 0.02
CA HIS A 124 19.08 -8.74 -1.05
C HIS A 124 20.49 -9.24 -1.42
N GLY A 125 21.52 -8.73 -0.74
CA GLY A 125 22.91 -9.12 -1.02
C GLY A 125 23.45 -8.57 -2.35
N PHE A 126 22.91 -7.47 -2.87
CA PHE A 126 23.43 -6.79 -4.04
C PHE A 126 24.69 -6.00 -3.68
N GLU A 127 25.69 -6.06 -4.54
CA GLU A 127 26.89 -5.24 -4.38
C GLU A 127 26.57 -3.76 -4.65
N LEU A 128 26.98 -2.93 -3.72
CA LEU A 128 26.95 -1.48 -3.89
C LEU A 128 28.28 -1.01 -4.47
N THR A 129 28.25 0.11 -5.18
CA THR A 129 29.46 0.72 -5.77
C THR A 129 30.38 1.37 -4.72
N PHE A 130 29.94 1.41 -3.47
CA PHE A 130 30.68 1.94 -2.31
C PHE A 130 30.41 1.12 -1.05
N GLU A 131 31.36 1.16 -0.12
CA GLU A 131 31.20 0.48 1.16
C GLU A 131 30.18 1.20 2.07
N VAL A 132 29.32 0.40 2.71
CA VAL A 132 28.33 0.85 3.67
C VAL A 132 28.58 0.13 5.00
N SER A 133 29.01 0.87 6.01
CA SER A 133 29.13 0.33 7.36
C SER A 133 27.78 -0.05 7.95
N GLU A 134 27.77 -0.86 9.03
CA GLU A 134 26.53 -1.19 9.74
C GLU A 134 25.82 0.08 10.25
N GLU A 135 26.57 1.01 10.75
CA GLU A 135 26.06 2.28 11.27
C GLU A 135 25.39 3.10 10.15
N HIS A 136 26.05 3.29 9.00
CA HIS A 136 25.46 3.98 7.84
C HIS A 136 24.20 3.25 7.31
N PHE A 137 24.21 1.92 7.35
CA PHE A 137 23.04 1.14 6.96
C PHE A 137 21.84 1.40 7.87
N GLN A 138 22.04 1.41 9.19
CA GLN A 138 20.96 1.68 10.15
C GLN A 138 20.45 3.13 10.01
N TRP A 139 21.33 4.09 9.74
CA TRP A 139 20.89 5.47 9.44
C TRP A 139 20.04 5.56 8.17
N CYS A 140 20.48 4.91 7.10
CA CYS A 140 19.70 4.86 5.85
C CYS A 140 18.33 4.23 6.08
N ARG A 141 18.27 3.16 6.86
CA ARG A 141 17.00 2.52 7.21
C ARG A 141 16.11 3.46 8.00
N ALA A 142 16.60 4.04 9.06
CA ALA A 142 15.85 4.97 9.91
C ALA A 142 15.34 6.19 9.11
N ALA A 143 16.19 6.72 8.22
CA ALA A 143 15.82 7.82 7.35
C ALA A 143 14.70 7.48 6.39
N SER A 144 14.81 6.36 5.71
CA SER A 144 13.77 5.88 4.78
C SER A 144 12.45 5.63 5.50
N ASP A 145 12.53 5.04 6.70
CA ASP A 145 11.36 4.73 7.51
C ASP A 145 10.65 6.01 7.97
N GLN A 146 11.38 6.97 8.51
CA GLN A 146 10.84 8.24 8.98
C GLN A 146 10.30 9.10 7.84
N PHE A 147 11.06 9.19 6.73
CA PHE A 147 10.62 9.93 5.55
C PHE A 147 9.27 9.41 5.07
N THR A 148 9.14 8.11 4.91
CA THR A 148 7.90 7.48 4.45
C THR A 148 6.74 7.75 5.41
N TYR A 149 7.00 7.67 6.71
CA TYR A 149 6.01 7.94 7.75
C TYR A 149 5.49 9.38 7.68
N GLU A 150 6.39 10.35 7.61
CA GLU A 150 6.01 11.76 7.62
C GLU A 150 5.36 12.19 6.30
N TRP A 151 5.85 11.68 5.16
CA TRP A 151 5.28 12.01 3.86
C TRP A 151 3.82 11.53 3.73
N PHE A 152 3.58 10.26 3.98
CA PHE A 152 2.23 9.69 3.81
C PHE A 152 1.27 10.03 4.96
N GLY A 153 1.78 10.50 6.07
CA GLY A 153 0.98 10.98 7.19
C GLY A 153 0.93 12.50 7.34
N ALA A 154 1.49 13.25 6.38
CA ALA A 154 1.74 14.68 6.50
C ALA A 154 0.51 15.52 6.81
N THR A 155 -0.61 15.27 6.14
CA THR A 155 -1.85 16.01 6.38
C THR A 155 -3.07 15.08 6.37
N GLU A 156 -4.11 15.50 7.07
CA GLU A 156 -5.39 14.78 7.07
C GLU A 156 -5.96 14.69 5.65
N GLU A 157 -5.89 15.75 4.87
CA GLU A 157 -6.36 15.77 3.50
C GLU A 157 -5.61 14.77 2.63
N TYR A 158 -4.29 14.65 2.81
CA TYR A 158 -3.47 13.70 2.05
C TYR A 158 -3.96 12.26 2.23
N TRP A 159 -4.04 11.77 3.49
CA TRP A 159 -4.42 10.39 3.71
C TRP A 159 -5.91 10.10 3.48
N GLN A 160 -6.79 11.10 3.61
CA GLN A 160 -8.21 10.97 3.22
C GLN A 160 -8.37 10.81 1.70
N LEU A 161 -7.65 11.60 0.92
CA LEU A 161 -7.67 11.49 -0.54
C LEU A 161 -7.04 10.18 -1.02
N ALA A 162 -5.88 9.80 -0.45
CA ALA A 162 -5.17 8.58 -0.81
C ALA A 162 -6.04 7.33 -0.62
N ASN A 163 -6.92 7.31 0.37
CA ASN A 163 -7.74 6.14 0.69
C ASN A 163 -9.23 6.29 0.39
N ARG A 164 -9.62 7.33 -0.30
CA ARG A 164 -11.04 7.61 -0.56
C ARG A 164 -11.78 6.43 -1.16
N GLN A 165 -11.17 5.72 -2.10
CA GLN A 165 -11.79 4.60 -2.79
C GLN A 165 -11.84 3.34 -1.92
N GLN A 166 -10.79 3.07 -1.15
CA GLN A 166 -10.75 1.94 -0.21
C GLN A 166 -11.77 2.09 0.90
N LEU A 167 -11.87 3.28 1.50
CA LEU A 167 -12.86 3.56 2.54
C LEU A 167 -14.29 3.48 2.00
N LYS A 168 -14.53 3.97 0.77
CA LYS A 168 -15.82 3.84 0.12
C LYS A 168 -16.16 2.37 -0.15
N LEU A 169 -15.21 1.58 -0.66
CA LEU A 169 -15.39 0.14 -0.86
C LEU A 169 -15.75 -0.56 0.46
N LEU A 170 -15.02 -0.27 1.54
CA LEU A 170 -15.29 -0.87 2.85
C LEU A 170 -16.71 -0.54 3.34
N SER A 171 -17.14 0.72 3.19
CA SER A 171 -18.51 1.13 3.52
C SER A 171 -19.54 0.37 2.69
N GLU A 172 -19.36 0.31 1.37
CA GLU A 172 -20.27 -0.41 0.48
C GLU A 172 -20.33 -1.92 0.79
N LEU A 173 -19.19 -2.53 1.18
CA LEU A 173 -19.16 -3.93 1.60
C LEU A 173 -19.93 -4.16 2.91
N VAL A 174 -19.85 -3.23 3.87
CA VAL A 174 -20.66 -3.29 5.10
C VAL A 174 -22.15 -3.32 4.76
N ASP A 175 -22.61 -2.38 3.93
CA ASP A 175 -24.01 -2.26 3.54
C ASP A 175 -24.50 -3.51 2.80
N VAL A 176 -23.68 -4.07 1.90
CA VAL A 176 -24.06 -5.24 1.11
C VAL A 176 -24.03 -6.52 1.95
N VAL A 177 -23.00 -6.71 2.77
CA VAL A 177 -22.82 -7.96 3.54
C VAL A 177 -23.82 -8.06 4.68
N PHE A 178 -24.09 -6.97 5.39
CA PHE A 178 -24.92 -7.00 6.59
C PHE A 178 -26.36 -6.57 6.33
N ASP A 179 -26.60 -5.57 5.50
CA ASP A 179 -27.94 -5.06 5.22
C ASP A 179 -28.57 -5.64 3.96
N GLY A 180 -27.82 -6.42 3.18
CA GLY A 180 -28.28 -6.98 1.90
C GLY A 180 -28.54 -5.91 0.84
N ALA A 181 -27.89 -4.76 0.95
CA ALA A 181 -28.06 -3.66 0.01
C ALA A 181 -27.61 -4.06 -1.39
N THR A 182 -28.28 -3.51 -2.40
CA THR A 182 -27.82 -3.64 -3.79
C THR A 182 -26.89 -2.48 -4.11
N PRO A 183 -25.63 -2.72 -4.53
CA PRO A 183 -24.73 -1.64 -4.88
C PRO A 183 -25.27 -0.80 -6.03
N ALA A 184 -25.11 0.52 -5.93
CA ALA A 184 -25.43 1.42 -7.05
C ALA A 184 -24.53 1.11 -8.26
N SER A 185 -24.99 1.35 -9.46
CA SER A 185 -24.25 1.04 -10.70
C SER A 185 -22.92 1.80 -10.84
N ASP A 186 -22.81 2.95 -10.19
CA ASP A 186 -21.65 3.83 -10.13
C ASP A 186 -20.84 3.68 -8.81
N SER A 187 -21.18 2.68 -7.99
CA SER A 187 -20.45 2.39 -6.76
C SER A 187 -19.05 1.85 -7.05
N VAL A 188 -18.13 1.98 -6.08
CA VAL A 188 -16.78 1.41 -6.20
C VAL A 188 -16.85 -0.10 -6.33
N LEU A 189 -17.76 -0.73 -5.59
CA LEU A 189 -17.99 -2.16 -5.65
C LEU A 189 -18.46 -2.60 -7.03
N SER A 190 -19.46 -1.92 -7.61
CA SER A 190 -20.01 -2.25 -8.93
C SER A 190 -19.00 -2.02 -10.05
N THR A 191 -18.27 -0.92 -10.04
CA THR A 191 -17.28 -0.59 -11.07
C THR A 191 -16.09 -1.53 -11.07
N ASN A 192 -15.71 -2.08 -9.94
CA ASN A 192 -14.59 -3.02 -9.85
C ASN A 192 -15.04 -4.48 -10.07
N LEU A 193 -16.16 -4.91 -9.48
CA LEU A 193 -16.61 -6.29 -9.58
C LEU A 193 -17.35 -6.60 -10.87
N TYR A 194 -18.23 -5.70 -11.31
CA TYR A 194 -19.17 -5.97 -12.41
C TYR A 194 -18.80 -5.27 -13.71
N ALA A 195 -17.55 -4.80 -13.80
CA ALA A 195 -17.03 -4.23 -15.05
C ALA A 195 -17.18 -5.21 -16.22
N SER A 196 -17.25 -4.68 -17.42
CA SER A 196 -17.38 -5.49 -18.64
C SER A 196 -16.23 -6.52 -18.73
N GLY A 197 -16.56 -7.79 -18.81
CA GLY A 197 -15.62 -8.90 -18.82
C GLY A 197 -15.29 -9.48 -17.42
N SER A 198 -15.96 -9.00 -16.37
CA SER A 198 -15.85 -9.57 -15.04
C SER A 198 -16.39 -11.01 -14.98
N LEU A 199 -15.80 -11.81 -14.08
CA LEU A 199 -16.25 -13.16 -13.77
C LEU A 199 -17.50 -13.17 -12.86
N TYR A 200 -17.92 -12.01 -12.36
CA TYR A 200 -19.01 -11.87 -11.38
C TYR A 200 -20.27 -11.32 -12.04
N SER A 201 -21.39 -11.90 -11.66
CA SER A 201 -22.72 -11.40 -12.03
C SER A 201 -23.21 -10.38 -11.01
N ALA A 202 -24.10 -9.48 -11.42
CA ALA A 202 -24.69 -8.52 -10.49
C ALA A 202 -25.37 -9.24 -9.32
N GLY A 203 -24.97 -8.89 -8.10
CA GLY A 203 -25.45 -9.50 -6.84
C GLY A 203 -24.62 -10.68 -6.33
N GLU A 204 -23.59 -11.12 -7.05
CA GLU A 204 -22.63 -12.11 -6.54
C GLU A 204 -21.44 -11.39 -5.89
N LEU A 205 -21.13 -11.70 -4.64
CA LEU A 205 -19.93 -11.22 -3.94
C LEU A 205 -18.91 -12.33 -3.82
N PRO A 206 -17.63 -12.05 -4.05
CA PRO A 206 -16.56 -12.97 -3.67
C PRO A 206 -16.46 -13.08 -2.14
N TYR A 207 -16.16 -14.28 -1.66
CA TYR A 207 -15.92 -14.50 -0.23
C TYR A 207 -14.55 -14.03 0.23
N PHE A 208 -13.62 -13.89 -0.70
CA PHE A 208 -12.26 -13.49 -0.42
C PHE A 208 -11.81 -12.41 -1.40
N TRP A 209 -11.33 -11.30 -0.85
CA TRP A 209 -10.79 -10.16 -1.59
C TRP A 209 -9.32 -10.04 -1.30
N LEU A 210 -8.50 -9.98 -2.33
CA LEU A 210 -7.08 -9.76 -2.25
C LEU A 210 -6.70 -8.51 -3.03
N LEU A 211 -6.36 -7.42 -2.32
CA LEU A 211 -5.96 -6.15 -2.92
C LEU A 211 -4.47 -5.93 -2.64
N LEU A 212 -3.65 -5.92 -3.68
CA LEU A 212 -2.19 -5.77 -3.59
C LEU A 212 -1.78 -4.36 -4.01
N GLY A 213 -1.32 -3.62 -3.03
CA GLY A 213 -0.89 -2.24 -3.19
C GLY A 213 0.57 -2.02 -2.81
N HIS A 214 0.81 -0.85 -2.26
CA HIS A 214 2.10 -0.33 -1.89
C HIS A 214 2.04 0.20 -0.45
N GLN A 215 3.18 0.60 0.06
CA GLN A 215 3.27 1.28 1.34
C GLN A 215 2.43 2.58 1.32
N GLU A 216 2.44 3.29 0.19
CA GLU A 216 1.65 4.47 -0.12
C GLU A 216 0.13 4.22 -0.06
N THR A 217 -0.29 2.96 -0.07
CA THR A 217 -1.68 2.54 0.13
C THR A 217 -1.97 2.29 1.61
N LEU A 218 -1.13 1.47 2.25
CA LEU A 218 -1.38 0.98 3.61
C LEU A 218 -1.15 2.06 4.68
N TRP A 219 -0.13 2.90 4.52
CA TRP A 219 0.15 3.97 5.46
C TRP A 219 -1.01 4.93 5.65
N PRO A 220 -1.48 5.59 4.57
CA PRO A 220 -2.63 6.47 4.68
C PRO A 220 -3.87 5.73 5.20
N LEU A 221 -4.07 4.44 4.84
CA LEU A 221 -5.18 3.65 5.33
C LEU A 221 -5.10 3.44 6.85
N SER A 222 -3.92 3.19 7.40
CA SER A 222 -3.75 3.08 8.85
C SER A 222 -4.16 4.36 9.58
N LYS A 223 -3.77 5.52 9.03
CA LYS A 223 -4.18 6.83 9.57
C LYS A 223 -5.69 7.06 9.48
N ALA A 224 -6.28 6.76 8.33
CA ALA A 224 -7.73 6.90 8.12
C ALA A 224 -8.56 6.02 9.06
N LEU A 225 -8.02 4.87 9.46
CA LEU A 225 -8.64 3.93 10.40
C LEU A 225 -8.29 4.23 11.87
N GLY A 226 -7.50 5.26 12.13
CA GLY A 226 -7.08 5.62 13.49
C GLY A 226 -6.14 4.59 14.13
N LEU A 227 -5.40 3.83 13.32
CA LEU A 227 -4.46 2.83 13.82
C LEU A 227 -3.12 3.47 14.15
N GLU A 228 -2.64 3.24 15.35
CA GLU A 228 -1.28 3.56 15.73
C GLU A 228 -0.35 2.42 15.28
N VAL A 229 0.13 2.49 14.05
CA VAL A 229 1.17 1.58 13.56
C VAL A 229 2.51 2.23 13.86
N ALA A 230 3.33 1.54 14.62
CA ALA A 230 4.66 2.01 14.96
C ALA A 230 5.58 1.88 13.74
N ALA A 231 6.24 2.96 13.35
CA ALA A 231 7.25 3.01 12.29
C ALA A 231 6.75 2.57 10.88
N LYS A 232 7.66 2.42 9.94
CA LYS A 232 7.38 1.95 8.57
C LYS A 232 6.73 0.58 8.58
N LEU A 233 5.69 0.42 7.78
CA LEU A 233 5.10 -0.89 7.53
C LEU A 233 6.13 -1.80 6.84
N PRO A 234 6.49 -2.95 7.42
CA PRO A 234 7.39 -3.91 6.79
C PRO A 234 6.86 -4.41 5.45
N PHE A 235 7.76 -4.97 4.64
CA PHE A 235 7.33 -5.69 3.44
C PHE A 235 6.43 -6.86 3.83
N ALA A 236 5.45 -7.16 2.97
CA ALA A 236 4.41 -8.16 3.19
C ALA A 236 3.40 -7.83 4.30
N SER A 237 3.42 -6.62 4.88
CA SER A 237 2.37 -6.19 5.79
C SER A 237 0.99 -6.24 5.15
N ALA A 238 -0.02 -6.60 5.93
CA ALA A 238 -1.38 -6.74 5.46
C ALA A 238 -2.41 -6.28 6.48
N PHE A 239 -3.49 -5.70 5.99
CA PHE A 239 -4.72 -5.49 6.75
C PHE A 239 -5.76 -6.52 6.30
N PHE A 240 -6.35 -7.23 7.27
CA PHE A 240 -7.44 -8.16 7.05
C PHE A 240 -8.72 -7.58 7.65
N PHE A 241 -9.74 -7.44 6.82
CA PHE A 241 -11.08 -7.02 7.23
C PHE A 241 -11.98 -8.25 7.17
N GLU A 242 -12.39 -8.74 8.33
CA GLU A 242 -13.22 -9.92 8.46
C GLU A 242 -14.65 -9.50 8.83
N PHE A 243 -15.59 -9.73 7.92
CA PHE A 243 -17.02 -9.44 8.12
C PHE A 243 -17.68 -10.66 8.77
N MET A 244 -18.22 -10.49 9.95
CA MET A 244 -18.80 -11.59 10.71
C MET A 244 -20.04 -11.17 11.50
N THR A 245 -20.98 -12.09 11.65
CA THR A 245 -22.13 -11.95 12.56
C THR A 245 -21.96 -12.90 13.73
N LYS A 246 -22.02 -12.38 14.96
CA LYS A 246 -21.96 -13.15 16.19
C LYS A 246 -22.99 -12.62 17.19
N ASP A 247 -23.77 -13.53 17.78
CA ASP A 247 -24.81 -13.21 18.76
C ASP A 247 -25.81 -12.15 18.24
N SER A 248 -26.22 -12.29 16.97
CA SER A 248 -27.08 -11.35 16.23
C SER A 248 -26.55 -9.90 16.15
N LYS A 249 -25.25 -9.74 16.24
CA LYS A 249 -24.56 -8.46 16.02
C LYS A 249 -23.52 -8.61 14.93
N ASP A 250 -23.43 -7.60 14.11
CA ASP A 250 -22.51 -7.54 12.99
C ASP A 250 -21.22 -6.83 13.40
N TYR A 251 -20.10 -7.37 12.94
CA TYR A 251 -18.77 -6.89 13.27
C TYR A 251 -17.89 -6.88 12.01
N VAL A 252 -17.06 -5.87 11.91
CA VAL A 252 -15.88 -5.89 11.05
C VAL A 252 -14.66 -6.00 11.95
N ASN A 253 -14.02 -7.17 11.93
CA ASN A 253 -12.76 -7.37 12.65
C ASN A 253 -11.60 -6.93 11.77
N LEU A 254 -10.76 -6.07 12.29
CA LEU A 254 -9.56 -5.59 11.60
C LEU A 254 -8.33 -6.21 12.26
N VAL A 255 -7.58 -6.97 11.48
CA VAL A 255 -6.31 -7.58 11.91
C VAL A 255 -5.18 -6.99 11.06
N TYR A 256 -4.17 -6.48 11.72
CA TYR A 256 -2.92 -6.06 11.10
C TYR A 256 -1.85 -7.14 11.29
N ARG A 257 -1.11 -7.42 10.23
CA ARG A 257 0.03 -8.32 10.21
C ARG A 257 1.24 -7.63 9.59
N ASP A 258 2.38 -7.77 10.21
CA ASP A 258 3.65 -7.15 9.84
C ASP A 258 4.85 -8.13 9.81
N ASP A 259 4.57 -9.43 9.87
CA ASP A 259 5.54 -10.54 9.91
C ASP A 259 5.37 -11.54 8.76
#